data_65f44e8894c79e6a171ad196bc878748
#
_entry.id   65f44e8894c79e6a171ad196bc878748
#
_cell.length_a   1.000
_cell.length_b   1.000
_cell.length_c   1.000
_cell.angle_alpha   90.00
_cell.angle_beta   90.00
_cell.angle_gamma   90.00
#
_symmetry.space_group_name_H-M   'P 1'
#
loop_
_entity.id
_entity.type
_entity.pdbx_description
1 polymer ?
#
loop_
_entity_poly.entity_id
_entity_poly.type
_entity_poly.pdbx_seq_one_letter_code
_entity_poly.pdbx_strand_id
1 'polypeptide(L)'
;MILTRDSVELLAPAGNWEALEAAVAAGADAVYLGGKGLNMRLHRRDMNFDDGALAQAIAFAHRHGVRLYVTLNNLISDEELPELDRFLALLKEIKPDAILAQDLAVFAAARKLRLNIPLHASVMMNIHNEPAMLFLKELGVTRVVAGREMNLYELALLKERTGLEIEYFVHGDMCIAESGQCIHSGVLFGQSSNRGRCLKPCRWPWQLIDEKTGAMLGEPGPGPYKLALKDMCLYRHLPELIQSGVTSFKIEGRMRPADFVGRIVSAYRKAIDAYIADPSGYSTDGEEWRSLLENRARDFTTNFAFGQASAGAIGFDGRREPRFFSKAKREAAISFEASAEKIQLSPESEDKEKSGASFEASAEKPEKAASYPILAVTVANLEQLTAACENGADAVYIGGEAYEPEKLWKLADLRRATAVAREYGARLLIKTPRTTRLRECGELEQLFARLEELRPAGLIVGNLGSLFLALNNTDLPLQTDHSFNLFNAAAAGFLKEKRVSLGTASLELTHSQLKSLAAASPLPIE
;
A
#
# COMPACT_ATOMS: atom_id res chain seq x y z
N MET A 1 -0.29 -24.19 23.82
CA MET A 1 -1.07 -24.58 22.62
C MET A 1 -0.34 -25.75 21.99
N ILE A 2 -1.03 -26.85 21.68
CA ILE A 2 -0.43 -27.99 20.95
C ILE A 2 -0.27 -27.52 19.51
N LEU A 3 0.99 -27.45 19.03
CA LEU A 3 1.27 -27.11 17.64
C LEU A 3 0.93 -28.32 16.75
N THR A 4 0.15 -28.05 15.72
CA THR A 4 -0.19 -29.03 14.68
C THR A 4 0.17 -28.45 13.32
N ARG A 5 0.14 -29.26 12.27
CA ARG A 5 0.39 -28.78 10.91
C ARG A 5 -0.55 -27.63 10.53
N ASP A 6 -1.78 -27.64 11.01
CA ASP A 6 -2.78 -26.60 10.74
C ASP A 6 -2.54 -25.30 11.52
N SER A 7 -1.58 -25.31 12.46
CA SER A 7 -1.23 -24.11 13.24
C SER A 7 -0.48 -23.06 12.42
N VAL A 8 0.16 -23.47 11.33
CA VAL A 8 1.00 -22.62 10.47
C VAL A 8 0.77 -22.98 9.00
N GLU A 9 0.38 -22.00 8.21
CA GLU A 9 0.23 -22.13 6.77
C GLU A 9 1.52 -21.70 6.06
N LEU A 10 2.05 -22.54 5.18
CA LEU A 10 3.12 -22.18 4.25
C LEU A 10 2.50 -21.75 2.92
N LEU A 11 2.56 -20.45 2.64
CA LEU A 11 1.96 -19.82 1.46
C LEU A 11 3.01 -19.57 0.36
N ALA A 12 2.89 -20.30 -0.72
CA ALA A 12 3.82 -20.27 -1.85
C ALA A 12 3.34 -19.36 -3.01
N PRO A 13 4.27 -18.72 -3.75
CA PRO A 13 3.93 -17.97 -4.95
C PRO A 13 3.83 -18.86 -6.18
N ALA A 14 2.89 -18.57 -7.11
CA ALA A 14 2.93 -19.10 -8.47
C ALA A 14 2.70 -18.00 -9.51
N GLY A 15 3.64 -17.88 -10.44
CA GLY A 15 3.52 -16.97 -11.58
C GLY A 15 3.03 -17.65 -12.85
N ASN A 16 3.24 -18.94 -12.94
CA ASN A 16 2.86 -19.80 -14.09
C ASN A 16 2.50 -21.20 -13.58
N TRP A 17 2.13 -22.05 -14.52
CA TRP A 17 1.67 -23.41 -14.20
C TRP A 17 2.77 -24.27 -13.58
N GLU A 18 3.98 -24.24 -14.11
CA GLU A 18 5.12 -25.00 -13.61
C GLU A 18 5.49 -24.62 -12.17
N ALA A 19 5.36 -23.31 -11.83
CA ALA A 19 5.59 -22.84 -10.46
C ALA A 19 4.46 -23.30 -9.50
N LEU A 20 3.22 -23.40 -9.97
CA LEU A 20 2.10 -23.95 -9.21
C LEU A 20 2.35 -25.43 -8.88
N GLU A 21 2.69 -26.24 -9.89
CA GLU A 21 3.00 -27.66 -9.70
C GLU A 21 4.18 -27.87 -8.74
N ALA A 22 5.25 -27.08 -8.91
CA ALA A 22 6.43 -27.15 -8.03
C ALA A 22 6.10 -26.76 -6.59
N ALA A 23 5.27 -25.74 -6.36
CA ALA A 23 4.86 -25.32 -5.02
C ALA A 23 4.03 -26.40 -4.32
N VAL A 24 3.05 -26.99 -5.03
CA VAL A 24 2.20 -28.08 -4.52
C VAL A 24 3.02 -29.31 -4.21
N ALA A 25 3.89 -29.74 -5.13
CA ALA A 25 4.76 -30.90 -4.94
C ALA A 25 5.76 -30.72 -3.79
N ALA A 26 6.19 -29.48 -3.52
CA ALA A 26 7.10 -29.14 -2.44
C ALA A 26 6.42 -29.04 -1.05
N GLY A 27 5.08 -29.20 -0.97
CA GLY A 27 4.32 -29.24 0.27
C GLY A 27 3.81 -27.89 0.76
N ALA A 28 3.51 -26.96 -0.13
CA ALA A 28 2.77 -25.74 0.22
C ALA A 28 1.38 -26.08 0.75
N ASP A 29 0.92 -25.37 1.80
CA ASP A 29 -0.44 -25.49 2.34
C ASP A 29 -1.42 -24.59 1.56
N ALA A 30 -0.89 -23.53 0.96
CA ALA A 30 -1.63 -22.62 0.11
C ALA A 30 -0.74 -22.02 -1.00
N VAL A 31 -1.35 -21.64 -2.11
CA VAL A 31 -0.66 -20.95 -3.22
C VAL A 31 -1.38 -19.64 -3.54
N TYR A 32 -0.64 -18.56 -3.80
CA TYR A 32 -1.21 -17.32 -4.29
C TYR A 32 -0.73 -17.01 -5.72
N LEU A 33 -1.67 -16.59 -6.56
CA LEU A 33 -1.44 -16.25 -7.95
C LEU A 33 -2.38 -15.12 -8.41
N GLY A 34 -2.29 -14.69 -9.66
CA GLY A 34 -3.13 -13.61 -10.18
C GLY A 34 -3.66 -13.87 -11.58
N GLY A 35 -4.81 -13.26 -11.87
CA GLY A 35 -5.35 -13.15 -13.22
C GLY A 35 -4.50 -12.25 -14.12
N LYS A 36 -4.79 -12.19 -15.42
CA LYS A 36 -4.05 -11.35 -16.39
C LYS A 36 -4.23 -9.84 -16.18
N GLY A 37 -5.23 -9.44 -15.39
CA GLY A 37 -5.49 -8.06 -15.00
C GLY A 37 -5.53 -7.89 -13.48
N LEU A 38 -5.63 -6.64 -13.02
CA LEU A 38 -5.98 -6.22 -11.67
C LEU A 38 -5.09 -6.80 -10.54
N ASN A 39 -3.78 -6.94 -10.77
CA ASN A 39 -2.84 -7.40 -9.75
C ASN A 39 -1.45 -6.72 -9.83
N MET A 40 -0.65 -6.89 -8.78
CA MET A 40 0.69 -6.28 -8.63
C MET A 40 1.76 -6.80 -9.61
N ARG A 41 1.43 -7.66 -10.55
CA ARG A 41 2.32 -8.16 -11.62
C ARG A 41 1.71 -7.96 -13.00
N LEU A 42 0.84 -6.95 -13.14
CA LEU A 42 0.12 -6.63 -14.37
C LEU A 42 1.06 -6.46 -15.60
N HIS A 43 2.26 -5.89 -15.40
CA HIS A 43 3.26 -5.72 -16.46
C HIS A 43 3.90 -7.04 -16.96
N ARG A 44 3.70 -8.15 -16.24
CA ARG A 44 4.22 -9.48 -16.56
C ARG A 44 3.06 -10.43 -16.87
N ARG A 45 2.42 -10.23 -18.04
CA ARG A 45 1.28 -11.05 -18.47
C ARG A 45 1.61 -12.54 -18.60
N ASP A 46 2.89 -12.87 -18.85
CA ASP A 46 3.45 -14.21 -18.87
C ASP A 46 3.48 -14.89 -17.49
N MET A 47 3.41 -14.11 -16.40
CA MET A 47 3.40 -14.57 -15.01
C MET A 47 2.01 -14.42 -14.38
N ASN A 48 0.96 -14.59 -15.17
CA ASN A 48 -0.44 -14.49 -14.75
C ASN A 48 -1.31 -15.48 -15.52
N PHE A 49 -2.38 -15.93 -14.90
CA PHE A 49 -3.31 -16.92 -15.43
C PHE A 49 -4.47 -16.23 -16.17
N ASP A 50 -4.89 -16.75 -17.32
CA ASP A 50 -6.17 -16.34 -17.90
C ASP A 50 -7.33 -16.99 -17.15
N ASP A 51 -8.56 -16.61 -17.49
CA ASP A 51 -9.75 -17.04 -16.76
C ASP A 51 -9.92 -18.57 -16.74
N GLY A 52 -9.63 -19.24 -17.87
CA GLY A 52 -9.70 -20.69 -17.96
C GLY A 52 -8.59 -21.39 -17.18
N ALA A 53 -7.35 -20.87 -17.30
CA ALA A 53 -6.20 -21.38 -16.56
C ALA A 53 -6.38 -21.15 -15.03
N LEU A 54 -7.00 -20.03 -14.64
CA LEU A 54 -7.29 -19.74 -13.24
C LEU A 54 -8.26 -20.75 -12.63
N ALA A 55 -9.35 -21.08 -13.34
CA ALA A 55 -10.30 -22.12 -12.91
C ALA A 55 -9.62 -23.50 -12.79
N GLN A 56 -8.77 -23.84 -13.77
CA GLN A 56 -8.00 -25.09 -13.74
C GLN A 56 -7.00 -25.11 -12.58
N ALA A 57 -6.32 -24.00 -12.28
CA ALA A 57 -5.38 -23.88 -11.18
C ALA A 57 -6.05 -24.09 -9.81
N ILE A 58 -7.25 -23.52 -9.61
CA ILE A 58 -8.06 -23.73 -8.40
C ILE A 58 -8.42 -25.22 -8.27
N ALA A 59 -8.97 -25.82 -9.33
CA ALA A 59 -9.33 -27.22 -9.32
C ALA A 59 -8.13 -28.15 -9.12
N PHE A 60 -6.96 -27.80 -9.67
CA PHE A 60 -5.70 -28.54 -9.45
C PHE A 60 -5.27 -28.46 -7.98
N ALA A 61 -5.19 -27.26 -7.40
CA ALA A 61 -4.80 -27.06 -6.00
C ALA A 61 -5.72 -27.84 -5.05
N HIS A 62 -7.03 -27.70 -5.22
CA HIS A 62 -8.03 -28.40 -4.39
C HIS A 62 -7.92 -29.92 -4.46
N ARG A 63 -7.65 -30.51 -5.63
CA ARG A 63 -7.41 -31.98 -5.75
C ARG A 63 -6.22 -32.46 -4.96
N HIS A 64 -5.27 -31.55 -4.64
CA HIS A 64 -4.08 -31.88 -3.83
C HIS A 64 -4.23 -31.41 -2.38
N GLY A 65 -5.41 -30.95 -1.95
CA GLY A 65 -5.64 -30.44 -0.59
C GLY A 65 -4.96 -29.10 -0.30
N VAL A 66 -4.59 -28.33 -1.35
CA VAL A 66 -3.90 -27.05 -1.23
C VAL A 66 -4.89 -25.91 -1.48
N ARG A 67 -4.90 -24.89 -0.62
CA ARG A 67 -5.73 -23.67 -0.80
C ARG A 67 -5.17 -22.80 -1.91
N LEU A 68 -6.03 -22.07 -2.60
CA LEU A 68 -5.62 -21.15 -3.64
C LEU A 68 -6.20 -19.75 -3.42
N TYR A 69 -5.32 -18.75 -3.35
CA TYR A 69 -5.66 -17.35 -3.14
C TYR A 69 -5.42 -16.53 -4.40
N VAL A 70 -6.42 -15.75 -4.81
CA VAL A 70 -6.32 -14.89 -6.00
C VAL A 70 -5.97 -13.47 -5.60
N THR A 71 -4.91 -12.92 -6.22
CA THR A 71 -4.52 -11.53 -5.99
C THR A 71 -5.32 -10.58 -6.86
N LEU A 72 -6.00 -9.64 -6.21
CA LEU A 72 -6.73 -8.49 -6.76
C LEU A 72 -6.23 -7.25 -6.00
N ASN A 73 -4.93 -6.99 -6.06
CA ASN A 73 -4.22 -6.19 -5.08
C ASN A 73 -3.42 -5.03 -5.67
N ASN A 74 -3.92 -4.44 -6.75
CA ASN A 74 -3.46 -3.17 -7.30
C ASN A 74 -4.55 -2.10 -7.17
N LEU A 75 -4.20 -0.84 -7.35
CA LEU A 75 -5.17 0.23 -7.53
C LEU A 75 -5.88 0.09 -8.88
N ILE A 76 -7.15 0.45 -8.92
CA ILE A 76 -8.06 0.29 -10.06
C ILE A 76 -8.45 1.69 -10.54
N SER A 77 -8.44 1.95 -11.85
CA SER A 77 -8.95 3.20 -12.41
C SER A 77 -10.46 3.10 -12.69
N ASP A 78 -11.13 4.25 -12.89
CA ASP A 78 -12.57 4.26 -13.21
C ASP A 78 -12.89 3.45 -14.48
N GLU A 79 -12.00 3.49 -15.48
CA GLU A 79 -12.16 2.71 -16.71
C GLU A 79 -12.05 1.19 -16.47
N GLU A 80 -11.42 0.76 -15.39
CA GLU A 80 -11.24 -0.66 -15.03
C GLU A 80 -12.34 -1.19 -14.10
N LEU A 81 -13.24 -0.35 -13.57
CA LEU A 81 -14.33 -0.80 -12.69
C LEU A 81 -15.25 -1.85 -13.35
N PRO A 82 -15.62 -1.77 -14.65
CA PRO A 82 -16.36 -2.84 -15.30
C PRO A 82 -15.61 -4.18 -15.33
N GLU A 83 -14.30 -4.16 -15.49
CA GLU A 83 -13.45 -5.36 -15.44
C GLU A 83 -13.37 -5.93 -14.02
N LEU A 84 -13.35 -5.07 -12.99
CA LEU A 84 -13.46 -5.49 -11.59
C LEU A 84 -14.76 -6.27 -11.35
N ASP A 85 -15.90 -5.72 -11.77
CA ASP A 85 -17.21 -6.37 -11.59
C ASP A 85 -17.26 -7.72 -12.32
N ARG A 86 -16.78 -7.78 -13.57
CA ARG A 86 -16.66 -9.01 -14.36
C ARG A 86 -15.78 -10.05 -13.65
N PHE A 87 -14.61 -9.64 -13.18
CA PHE A 87 -13.67 -10.55 -12.56
C PHE A 87 -14.17 -11.07 -11.20
N LEU A 88 -14.80 -10.24 -10.38
CA LEU A 88 -15.45 -10.70 -9.14
C LEU A 88 -16.61 -11.68 -9.39
N ALA A 89 -17.38 -11.48 -10.47
CA ALA A 89 -18.41 -12.43 -10.88
C ALA A 89 -17.79 -13.79 -11.26
N LEU A 90 -16.69 -13.79 -12.03
CA LEU A 90 -15.94 -15.01 -12.34
C LEU A 90 -15.42 -15.69 -11.07
N LEU A 91 -14.80 -14.95 -10.14
CA LEU A 91 -14.28 -15.52 -8.90
C LEU A 91 -15.39 -16.15 -8.04
N LYS A 92 -16.61 -15.57 -8.06
CA LYS A 92 -17.78 -16.14 -7.40
C LYS A 92 -18.17 -17.51 -7.96
N GLU A 93 -17.95 -17.75 -9.25
CA GLU A 93 -18.22 -19.03 -9.92
C GLU A 93 -17.12 -20.05 -9.65
N ILE A 94 -15.84 -19.66 -9.81
CA ILE A 94 -14.70 -20.59 -9.71
C ILE A 94 -14.20 -20.80 -8.27
N LYS A 95 -14.65 -20.01 -7.29
CA LYS A 95 -14.54 -20.18 -5.84
C LYS A 95 -13.11 -20.43 -5.34
N PRO A 96 -12.18 -19.45 -5.49
CA PRO A 96 -10.92 -19.52 -4.77
C PRO A 96 -11.15 -19.46 -3.25
N ASP A 97 -10.18 -19.90 -2.45
CA ASP A 97 -10.28 -19.92 -0.99
C ASP A 97 -10.21 -18.52 -0.37
N ALA A 98 -9.58 -17.55 -1.03
CA ALA A 98 -9.60 -16.13 -0.65
C ALA A 98 -9.20 -15.21 -1.81
N ILE A 99 -9.51 -13.92 -1.64
CA ILE A 99 -9.06 -12.83 -2.50
C ILE A 99 -8.20 -11.87 -1.69
N LEU A 100 -6.97 -11.60 -2.17
CA LEU A 100 -6.10 -10.57 -1.60
C LEU A 100 -6.44 -9.22 -2.24
N ALA A 101 -6.97 -8.28 -1.46
CA ALA A 101 -7.45 -6.98 -1.94
C ALA A 101 -6.61 -5.81 -1.42
N GLN A 102 -6.48 -4.76 -2.24
CA GLN A 102 -5.87 -3.47 -1.85
C GLN A 102 -6.87 -2.32 -1.97
N ASP A 103 -7.47 -2.13 -3.14
CA ASP A 103 -8.34 -1.00 -3.45
C ASP A 103 -9.67 -1.11 -2.69
N LEU A 104 -10.11 0.00 -2.09
CA LEU A 104 -11.40 0.08 -1.39
C LEU A 104 -12.59 -0.23 -2.32
N ALA A 105 -12.45 -0.02 -3.64
CA ALA A 105 -13.44 -0.41 -4.62
C ALA A 105 -13.72 -1.93 -4.62
N VAL A 106 -12.70 -2.76 -4.33
CA VAL A 106 -12.88 -4.22 -4.23
C VAL A 106 -13.81 -4.58 -3.09
N PHE A 107 -13.65 -3.93 -1.92
CA PHE A 107 -14.52 -4.14 -0.76
C PHE A 107 -15.96 -3.68 -1.03
N ALA A 108 -16.11 -2.52 -1.69
CA ALA A 108 -17.41 -2.00 -2.08
C ALA A 108 -18.13 -2.95 -3.08
N ALA A 109 -17.41 -3.41 -4.10
CA ALA A 109 -17.94 -4.31 -5.12
C ALA A 109 -18.25 -5.71 -4.55
N ALA A 110 -17.38 -6.27 -3.70
CA ALA A 110 -17.60 -7.55 -3.03
C ALA A 110 -18.87 -7.52 -2.16
N ARG A 111 -19.07 -6.44 -1.40
CA ARG A 111 -20.30 -6.23 -0.61
C ARG A 111 -21.55 -6.15 -1.51
N LYS A 112 -21.49 -5.36 -2.59
CA LYS A 112 -22.57 -5.21 -3.57
C LYS A 112 -22.98 -6.56 -4.21
N LEU A 113 -21.99 -7.37 -4.57
CA LEU A 113 -22.17 -8.70 -5.17
C LEU A 113 -22.55 -9.78 -4.13
N ARG A 114 -22.56 -9.43 -2.83
CA ARG A 114 -22.71 -10.40 -1.73
C ARG A 114 -21.75 -11.58 -1.92
N LEU A 115 -20.49 -11.26 -2.13
CA LEU A 115 -19.46 -12.24 -2.39
C LEU A 115 -19.18 -13.05 -1.10
N ASN A 116 -19.32 -14.35 -1.18
CA ASN A 116 -19.04 -15.27 -0.07
C ASN A 116 -17.68 -15.94 -0.25
N ILE A 117 -16.65 -15.13 -0.45
CA ILE A 117 -15.24 -15.55 -0.52
C ILE A 117 -14.47 -14.69 0.50
N PRO A 118 -13.66 -15.29 1.37
CA PRO A 118 -12.86 -14.55 2.33
C PRO A 118 -12.00 -13.46 1.67
N LEU A 119 -11.96 -12.28 2.27
CA LEU A 119 -11.10 -11.18 1.85
C LEU A 119 -9.89 -11.09 2.77
N HIS A 120 -8.71 -11.10 2.18
CA HIS A 120 -7.44 -10.84 2.86
C HIS A 120 -6.97 -9.44 2.49
N ALA A 121 -6.64 -8.62 3.49
CA ALA A 121 -6.05 -7.30 3.24
C ALA A 121 -4.61 -7.46 2.75
N SER A 122 -4.34 -6.97 1.54
CA SER A 122 -2.99 -7.02 0.95
C SER A 122 -2.00 -6.18 1.76
N VAL A 123 -0.72 -6.55 1.74
CA VAL A 123 0.38 -5.73 2.25
C VAL A 123 0.37 -4.30 1.67
N MET A 124 -0.20 -4.13 0.48
CA MET A 124 -0.31 -2.84 -0.19
C MET A 124 -1.32 -1.87 0.47
N MET A 125 -2.11 -2.34 1.44
CA MET A 125 -3.00 -1.49 2.24
C MET A 125 -2.31 -0.75 3.38
N ASN A 126 -1.00 -0.98 3.58
CA ASN A 126 -0.17 -0.27 4.57
C ASN A 126 -0.70 -0.41 6.01
N ILE A 127 -0.93 -1.63 6.45
CA ILE A 127 -1.52 -1.93 7.77
C ILE A 127 -0.43 -2.14 8.80
N HIS A 128 -0.37 -1.27 9.84
CA HIS A 128 0.69 -1.23 10.85
C HIS A 128 0.18 -1.14 12.29
N ASN A 129 -1.14 -1.10 12.51
CA ASN A 129 -1.69 -0.82 13.82
C ASN A 129 -3.04 -1.51 14.05
N GLU A 130 -3.39 -1.60 15.34
CA GLU A 130 -4.64 -2.22 15.78
C GLU A 130 -5.90 -1.52 15.23
N PRO A 131 -6.03 -0.18 15.27
CA PRO A 131 -7.22 0.49 14.74
C PRO A 131 -7.48 0.18 13.25
N ALA A 132 -6.44 0.10 12.41
CA ALA A 132 -6.59 -0.27 11.01
C ALA A 132 -7.06 -1.73 10.86
N MET A 133 -6.55 -2.64 11.68
CA MET A 133 -6.98 -4.04 11.66
C MET A 133 -8.44 -4.19 12.12
N LEU A 134 -8.85 -3.45 13.14
CA LEU A 134 -10.25 -3.44 13.62
C LEU A 134 -11.19 -2.87 12.55
N PHE A 135 -10.81 -1.79 11.88
CA PHE A 135 -11.58 -1.26 10.75
C PHE A 135 -11.78 -2.32 9.65
N LEU A 136 -10.72 -3.03 9.28
CA LEU A 136 -10.80 -4.09 8.27
C LEU A 136 -11.63 -5.28 8.74
N LYS A 137 -11.57 -5.62 10.03
CA LYS A 137 -12.39 -6.67 10.63
C LYS A 137 -13.89 -6.35 10.53
N GLU A 138 -14.28 -5.09 10.76
CA GLU A 138 -15.67 -4.62 10.53
C GLU A 138 -16.11 -4.75 9.07
N LEU A 139 -15.17 -4.70 8.12
CA LEU A 139 -15.44 -4.93 6.70
C LEU A 139 -15.48 -6.42 6.32
N GLY A 140 -15.33 -7.33 7.27
CA GLY A 140 -15.35 -8.77 7.04
C GLY A 140 -14.02 -9.35 6.56
N VAL A 141 -12.92 -8.62 6.70
CA VAL A 141 -11.57 -9.15 6.44
C VAL A 141 -11.25 -10.21 7.48
N THR A 142 -10.73 -11.35 7.03
CA THR A 142 -10.37 -12.48 7.89
C THR A 142 -8.87 -12.57 8.17
N ARG A 143 -8.04 -12.01 7.26
CA ARG A 143 -6.57 -12.04 7.33
C ARG A 143 -5.97 -10.73 6.86
N VAL A 144 -4.89 -10.30 7.55
CA VAL A 144 -4.09 -9.14 7.15
C VAL A 144 -2.69 -9.60 6.76
N VAL A 145 -2.23 -9.20 5.57
CA VAL A 145 -0.83 -9.31 5.18
C VAL A 145 -0.09 -8.12 5.77
N ALA A 146 0.67 -8.36 6.81
CA ALA A 146 1.37 -7.31 7.56
C ALA A 146 2.45 -6.62 6.72
N GLY A 147 2.71 -5.35 6.99
CA GLY A 147 3.81 -4.58 6.41
C GLY A 147 5.15 -5.28 6.62
N ARG A 148 6.02 -5.26 5.60
CA ARG A 148 7.36 -5.88 5.70
C ARG A 148 8.28 -5.16 6.67
N GLU A 149 7.94 -3.93 7.02
CA GLU A 149 8.59 -3.03 7.96
C GLU A 149 8.16 -3.22 9.42
N MET A 150 7.29 -4.21 9.69
CA MET A 150 6.86 -4.59 11.04
C MET A 150 7.76 -5.66 11.64
N ASN A 151 7.94 -5.64 12.96
CA ASN A 151 8.69 -6.66 13.68
C ASN A 151 7.77 -7.71 14.32
N LEU A 152 8.35 -8.86 14.70
CA LEU A 152 7.61 -10.01 15.23
C LEU A 152 6.87 -9.69 16.54
N TYR A 153 7.42 -8.78 17.37
CA TYR A 153 6.78 -8.36 18.61
C TYR A 153 5.49 -7.58 18.34
N GLU A 154 5.54 -6.63 17.41
CA GLU A 154 4.34 -5.88 16.97
C GLU A 154 3.27 -6.81 16.41
N LEU A 155 3.68 -7.81 15.60
CA LEU A 155 2.75 -8.80 15.03
C LEU A 155 2.08 -9.64 16.11
N ALA A 156 2.82 -10.08 17.14
CA ALA A 156 2.26 -10.82 18.26
C ALA A 156 1.20 -10.02 19.01
N LEU A 157 1.48 -8.76 19.31
CA LEU A 157 0.52 -7.86 19.97
C LEU A 157 -0.74 -7.63 19.12
N LEU A 158 -0.57 -7.40 17.82
CA LEU A 158 -1.71 -7.19 16.92
C LEU A 158 -2.58 -8.45 16.80
N LYS A 159 -1.95 -9.63 16.73
CA LYS A 159 -2.67 -10.91 16.72
C LYS A 159 -3.50 -11.10 17.99
N GLU A 160 -2.89 -10.85 19.15
CA GLU A 160 -3.56 -10.96 20.45
C GLU A 160 -4.76 -10.01 20.55
N ARG A 161 -4.59 -8.74 20.18
CA ARG A 161 -5.59 -7.70 20.36
C ARG A 161 -6.74 -7.77 19.37
N THR A 162 -6.47 -8.16 18.13
CA THR A 162 -7.49 -8.15 17.06
C THR A 162 -8.12 -9.51 16.81
N GLY A 163 -7.41 -10.60 17.10
CA GLY A 163 -7.79 -11.97 16.78
C GLY A 163 -7.78 -12.30 15.28
N LEU A 164 -7.44 -11.34 14.40
CA LEU A 164 -7.32 -11.58 12.96
C LEU A 164 -6.15 -12.50 12.63
N GLU A 165 -6.24 -13.25 11.55
CA GLU A 165 -5.09 -13.97 11.03
C GLU A 165 -4.04 -12.99 10.49
N ILE A 166 -2.76 -13.29 10.76
CA ILE A 166 -1.63 -12.50 10.27
C ILE A 166 -0.81 -13.34 9.30
N GLU A 167 -0.67 -12.82 8.08
CA GLU A 167 0.23 -13.32 7.06
C GLU A 167 1.48 -12.43 7.02
N TYR A 168 2.67 -13.02 7.06
CA TYR A 168 3.92 -12.27 7.04
C TYR A 168 4.90 -12.86 6.02
N PHE A 169 5.64 -11.98 5.34
CA PHE A 169 6.69 -12.42 4.43
C PHE A 169 7.86 -13.00 5.20
N VAL A 170 8.30 -14.20 4.81
CA VAL A 170 9.40 -14.90 5.47
C VAL A 170 10.61 -15.11 4.56
N HIS A 171 10.43 -14.97 3.25
CA HIS A 171 11.49 -15.14 2.26
C HIS A 171 11.26 -14.31 1.01
N GLY A 172 12.34 -13.75 0.44
CA GLY A 172 12.39 -13.16 -0.88
C GLY A 172 12.55 -11.64 -0.93
N ASP A 173 12.16 -11.06 -2.05
CA ASP A 173 12.45 -9.68 -2.44
C ASP A 173 11.83 -8.64 -1.49
N MET A 174 12.64 -7.65 -1.07
CA MET A 174 12.24 -6.59 -0.16
C MET A 174 12.13 -5.23 -0.88
N CYS A 175 11.17 -4.40 -0.44
CA CYS A 175 11.04 -3.01 -0.86
C CYS A 175 11.73 -2.08 0.13
N ILE A 176 12.40 -1.03 -0.38
CA ILE A 176 13.01 0.02 0.44
C ILE A 176 11.96 0.99 1.01
N ALA A 177 10.86 1.20 0.28
CA ALA A 177 9.75 2.03 0.70
C ALA A 177 8.75 1.23 1.53
N GLU A 178 8.01 1.92 2.38
CA GLU A 178 6.87 1.35 3.09
C GLU A 178 5.85 0.73 2.13
N SER A 179 5.22 -0.34 2.57
CA SER A 179 4.31 -1.13 1.74
C SER A 179 3.11 -0.29 1.27
N GLY A 180 2.88 -0.26 -0.06
CA GLY A 180 1.77 0.51 -0.64
C GLY A 180 2.01 2.02 -0.78
N GLN A 181 3.15 2.55 -0.31
CA GLN A 181 3.46 3.99 -0.32
C GLN A 181 4.57 4.38 -1.31
N CYS A 182 5.02 3.46 -2.15
CA CYS A 182 6.08 3.73 -3.12
C CYS A 182 5.52 4.34 -4.41
N ILE A 183 5.89 5.59 -4.69
CA ILE A 183 5.58 6.31 -5.93
C ILE A 183 6.78 6.44 -6.87
N HIS A 184 7.97 5.89 -6.50
CA HIS A 184 9.24 6.10 -7.19
C HIS A 184 9.17 5.76 -8.69
N SER A 185 8.64 4.59 -9.03
CA SER A 185 8.51 4.15 -10.43
C SER A 185 7.40 4.92 -11.19
N GLY A 186 6.35 5.35 -10.49
CA GLY A 186 5.27 6.16 -11.06
C GLY A 186 5.75 7.55 -11.44
N VAL A 187 6.37 8.25 -10.51
CA VAL A 187 6.84 9.64 -10.71
C VAL A 187 7.93 9.71 -11.77
N LEU A 188 8.93 8.81 -11.74
CA LEU A 188 10.05 8.88 -12.69
C LEU A 188 9.70 8.39 -14.09
N PHE A 189 8.79 7.42 -14.22
CA PHE A 189 8.61 6.69 -15.49
C PHE A 189 7.15 6.52 -15.92
N GLY A 190 6.19 7.12 -15.21
CA GLY A 190 4.77 6.89 -15.46
C GLY A 190 4.32 5.45 -15.23
N GLN A 191 5.14 4.62 -14.54
CA GLN A 191 4.91 3.20 -14.30
C GLN A 191 4.65 2.94 -12.82
N SER A 192 3.40 3.18 -12.40
CA SER A 192 3.00 3.07 -11.00
C SER A 192 3.26 1.68 -10.42
N SER A 193 3.99 1.64 -9.30
CA SER A 193 4.20 0.43 -8.52
C SER A 193 2.89 -0.06 -7.89
N ASN A 194 2.02 0.85 -7.46
CA ASN A 194 0.72 0.55 -6.85
C ASN A 194 -0.29 0.02 -7.88
N ARG A 195 0.02 0.17 -9.17
CA ARG A 195 -0.74 -0.36 -10.29
C ARG A 195 -0.10 -1.61 -10.95
N GLY A 196 0.82 -2.26 -10.25
CA GLY A 196 1.46 -3.48 -10.73
C GLY A 196 2.45 -3.30 -11.88
N ARG A 197 3.01 -2.10 -12.06
CA ARG A 197 3.94 -1.75 -13.17
C ARG A 197 5.32 -1.32 -12.68
N CYS A 198 5.73 -1.73 -11.50
CA CYS A 198 7.01 -1.35 -10.90
C CYS A 198 8.21 -1.77 -11.77
N LEU A 199 9.04 -0.82 -12.17
CA LEU A 199 10.31 -1.03 -12.88
C LEU A 199 11.49 -1.30 -11.95
N LYS A 200 11.27 -1.31 -10.64
CA LYS A 200 12.27 -1.54 -9.58
C LYS A 200 13.46 -0.56 -9.63
N PRO A 201 13.26 0.77 -9.72
CA PRO A 201 14.36 1.74 -9.75
C PRO A 201 15.21 1.68 -8.48
N CYS A 202 14.67 1.24 -7.34
CA CYS A 202 15.43 1.01 -6.12
C CYS A 202 16.55 -0.05 -6.27
N ARG A 203 16.54 -0.85 -7.35
CA ARG A 203 17.55 -1.87 -7.68
C ARG A 203 18.60 -1.38 -8.66
N TRP A 204 18.60 -0.09 -9.01
CA TRP A 204 19.56 0.52 -9.91
C TRP A 204 20.69 1.21 -9.13
N PRO A 205 21.82 1.47 -9.77
CA PRO A 205 22.87 2.28 -9.19
C PRO A 205 22.43 3.75 -9.11
N TRP A 206 22.63 4.39 -7.97
CA TRP A 206 22.29 5.78 -7.70
C TRP A 206 23.47 6.52 -7.09
N GLN A 207 23.59 7.81 -7.43
CA GLN A 207 24.52 8.76 -6.80
C GLN A 207 23.72 9.79 -6.01
N LEU A 208 24.21 10.16 -4.83
CA LEU A 208 23.71 11.31 -4.07
C LEU A 208 24.55 12.52 -4.45
N ILE A 209 23.88 13.58 -4.88
CA ILE A 209 24.50 14.83 -5.32
C ILE A 209 23.93 15.96 -4.47
N ASP A 210 24.78 16.83 -3.97
CA ASP A 210 24.37 18.08 -3.35
C ASP A 210 23.79 19.01 -4.42
N GLU A 211 22.56 19.42 -4.26
CA GLU A 211 21.83 20.20 -5.26
C GLU A 211 22.48 21.58 -5.50
N LYS A 212 23.07 22.19 -4.46
CA LYS A 212 23.65 23.54 -4.53
C LYS A 212 25.02 23.54 -5.15
N THR A 213 25.85 22.54 -4.84
CA THR A 213 27.27 22.51 -5.25
C THR A 213 27.53 21.59 -6.44
N GLY A 214 26.59 20.69 -6.78
CA GLY A 214 26.78 19.62 -7.76
C GLY A 214 27.78 18.54 -7.31
N ALA A 215 28.30 18.64 -6.10
CA ALA A 215 29.27 17.69 -5.57
C ALA A 215 28.61 16.38 -5.18
N MET A 216 29.31 15.27 -5.39
CA MET A 216 28.86 13.98 -4.84
C MET A 216 28.85 14.04 -3.32
N LEU A 217 27.70 13.73 -2.72
CA LEU A 217 27.55 13.59 -1.28
C LEU A 217 28.03 12.21 -0.83
N GLY A 218 28.95 12.21 0.10
CA GLY A 218 29.51 11.02 0.71
C GLY A 218 30.77 10.52 0.02
N GLU A 219 31.69 9.97 0.83
CA GLU A 219 32.76 9.09 0.39
C GLU A 219 32.20 8.07 -0.61
N PRO A 220 33.00 7.55 -1.56
CA PRO A 220 32.61 6.38 -2.32
C PRO A 220 32.30 5.28 -1.31
N GLY A 221 31.04 5.26 -0.88
CA GLY A 221 30.54 4.31 0.12
C GLY A 221 30.66 2.88 -0.44
N PRO A 222 30.15 1.88 0.26
CA PRO A 222 30.36 0.47 -0.09
C PRO A 222 29.84 0.06 -1.48
N GLY A 223 29.28 0.98 -2.26
CA GLY A 223 28.90 0.77 -3.65
C GLY A 223 27.74 1.65 -4.12
N PRO A 224 27.40 1.60 -5.43
CA PRO A 224 26.40 2.48 -6.03
C PRO A 224 24.94 2.08 -5.77
N TYR A 225 24.65 0.88 -5.28
CA TYR A 225 23.29 0.37 -5.09
C TYR A 225 22.72 0.82 -3.74
N LYS A 226 22.52 2.13 -3.57
CA LYS A 226 22.16 2.78 -2.29
C LYS A 226 20.77 2.38 -1.74
N LEU A 227 19.88 1.89 -2.59
CA LEU A 227 18.49 1.55 -2.25
C LEU A 227 18.18 0.06 -2.39
N ALA A 228 19.17 -0.77 -2.75
CA ALA A 228 18.97 -2.19 -3.05
C ALA A 228 19.03 -3.04 -1.77
N LEU A 229 17.87 -3.33 -1.18
CA LEU A 229 17.79 -4.23 -0.03
C LEU A 229 18.16 -5.67 -0.40
N LYS A 230 18.83 -6.37 0.50
CA LYS A 230 19.00 -7.82 0.47
C LYS A 230 17.65 -8.52 0.57
N ASP A 231 17.58 -9.78 0.16
CA ASP A 231 16.34 -10.57 0.27
C ASP A 231 16.09 -10.93 1.75
N MET A 232 14.84 -10.88 2.18
CA MET A 232 14.45 -11.39 3.49
C MET A 232 14.65 -12.91 3.53
N CYS A 233 15.16 -13.45 4.64
CA CYS A 233 15.20 -14.87 4.89
C CYS A 233 15.12 -15.13 6.40
N LEU A 234 13.99 -15.67 6.85
CA LEU A 234 13.74 -16.00 8.25
C LEU A 234 13.81 -17.51 8.53
N TYR A 235 14.41 -18.29 7.64
CA TYR A 235 14.53 -19.75 7.75
C TYR A 235 15.16 -20.19 9.08
N ARG A 236 16.19 -19.48 9.54
CA ARG A 236 16.88 -19.77 10.82
C ARG A 236 16.13 -19.28 12.05
N HIS A 237 15.05 -18.55 11.87
CA HIS A 237 14.24 -17.90 12.91
C HIS A 237 12.81 -18.44 12.94
N LEU A 238 12.65 -19.70 12.52
CA LEU A 238 11.36 -20.37 12.47
C LEU A 238 10.66 -20.46 13.85
N PRO A 239 11.39 -20.79 14.95
CA PRO A 239 10.78 -20.80 16.28
C PRO A 239 10.18 -19.46 16.68
N GLU A 240 10.90 -18.36 16.47
CA GLU A 240 10.45 -17.01 16.80
C GLU A 240 9.25 -16.58 15.95
N LEU A 241 9.23 -16.96 14.66
CA LEU A 241 8.10 -16.76 13.78
C LEU A 241 6.83 -17.45 14.28
N ILE A 242 6.92 -18.71 14.64
CA ILE A 242 5.78 -19.49 15.14
C ILE A 242 5.30 -18.94 16.48
N GLN A 243 6.23 -18.60 17.38
CA GLN A 243 5.93 -18.04 18.70
C GLN A 243 5.27 -16.63 18.62
N SER A 244 5.57 -15.87 17.57
CA SER A 244 4.93 -14.57 17.36
C SER A 244 3.45 -14.65 16.98
N GLY A 245 2.90 -15.86 16.76
CA GLY A 245 1.50 -16.04 16.38
C GLY A 245 1.17 -15.69 14.93
N VAL A 246 2.19 -15.47 14.09
CA VAL A 246 2.00 -15.38 12.62
C VAL A 246 1.41 -16.70 12.12
N THR A 247 0.27 -16.62 11.43
CA THR A 247 -0.49 -17.80 11.01
C THR A 247 -0.17 -18.26 9.60
N SER A 248 0.37 -17.37 8.76
CA SER A 248 0.70 -17.69 7.36
C SER A 248 2.09 -17.16 7.00
N PHE A 249 2.97 -18.06 6.59
CA PHE A 249 4.36 -17.78 6.18
C PHE A 249 4.42 -17.61 4.68
N LYS A 250 4.49 -16.36 4.23
CA LYS A 250 4.45 -16.02 2.81
C LYS A 250 5.83 -15.96 2.20
N ILE A 251 6.02 -16.70 1.13
CA ILE A 251 7.21 -16.64 0.28
C ILE A 251 6.95 -15.66 -0.86
N GLU A 252 7.81 -14.64 -1.04
CA GLU A 252 7.79 -13.79 -2.24
C GLU A 252 8.55 -14.46 -3.37
N GLY A 253 7.94 -14.52 -4.58
CA GLY A 253 8.61 -15.20 -5.68
C GLY A 253 7.76 -15.40 -6.93
N ARG A 254 6.64 -14.69 -7.13
CA ARG A 254 5.78 -14.86 -8.32
C ARG A 254 6.51 -14.72 -9.67
N MET A 255 7.64 -14.02 -9.69
CA MET A 255 8.47 -13.84 -10.88
C MET A 255 9.70 -14.76 -10.93
N ARG A 256 9.73 -15.77 -10.06
CA ARG A 256 10.82 -16.73 -9.97
C ARG A 256 10.49 -18.02 -10.73
N PRO A 257 11.50 -18.74 -11.26
CA PRO A 257 11.29 -20.02 -11.92
C PRO A 257 10.85 -21.11 -10.95
N ALA A 258 10.23 -22.16 -11.47
CA ALA A 258 9.62 -23.23 -10.70
C ALA A 258 10.57 -23.94 -9.73
N ASP A 259 11.81 -24.22 -10.19
CA ASP A 259 12.87 -24.87 -9.38
C ASP A 259 13.26 -24.03 -8.18
N PHE A 260 13.30 -22.69 -8.32
CA PHE A 260 13.56 -21.78 -7.21
C PHE A 260 12.41 -21.83 -6.19
N VAL A 261 11.15 -21.77 -6.65
CA VAL A 261 9.97 -21.83 -5.79
C VAL A 261 9.92 -23.17 -5.04
N GLY A 262 10.04 -24.29 -5.74
CA GLY A 262 10.01 -25.62 -5.16
C GLY A 262 11.07 -25.83 -4.09
N ARG A 263 12.30 -25.36 -4.31
CA ARG A 263 13.41 -25.46 -3.35
C ARG A 263 13.11 -24.72 -2.05
N ILE A 264 12.65 -23.47 -2.14
CA ILE A 264 12.36 -22.66 -0.95
C ILE A 264 11.18 -23.22 -0.19
N VAL A 265 10.08 -23.59 -0.88
CA VAL A 265 8.91 -24.21 -0.24
C VAL A 265 9.28 -25.50 0.48
N SER A 266 10.05 -26.40 -0.17
CA SER A 266 10.52 -27.65 0.43
C SER A 266 11.36 -27.40 1.69
N ALA A 267 12.30 -26.45 1.65
CA ALA A 267 13.12 -26.11 2.81
C ALA A 267 12.27 -25.63 4.00
N TYR A 268 11.38 -24.68 3.78
CA TYR A 268 10.49 -24.19 4.84
C TYR A 268 9.52 -25.27 5.33
N ARG A 269 8.99 -26.12 4.42
CA ARG A 269 8.10 -27.23 4.81
C ARG A 269 8.78 -28.19 5.74
N LYS A 270 9.97 -28.67 5.38
CA LYS A 270 10.78 -29.57 6.22
C LYS A 270 11.06 -28.95 7.60
N ALA A 271 11.43 -27.67 7.63
CA ALA A 271 11.73 -26.97 8.87
C ALA A 271 10.50 -26.82 9.77
N ILE A 272 9.34 -26.47 9.20
CA ILE A 272 8.07 -26.37 9.93
C ILE A 272 7.67 -27.73 10.50
N ASP A 273 7.74 -28.82 9.70
CA ASP A 273 7.38 -30.17 10.13
C ASP A 273 8.32 -30.66 11.24
N ALA A 274 9.63 -30.41 11.13
CA ALA A 274 10.61 -30.75 12.15
C ALA A 274 10.36 -30.01 13.48
N TYR A 275 10.05 -28.71 13.40
CA TYR A 275 9.71 -27.90 14.59
C TYR A 275 8.43 -28.37 15.27
N ILE A 276 7.39 -28.69 14.49
CA ILE A 276 6.12 -29.20 15.04
C ILE A 276 6.31 -30.54 15.69
N ALA A 277 7.16 -31.42 15.11
CA ALA A 277 7.42 -32.77 15.65
C ALA A 277 8.17 -32.73 16.99
N ASP A 278 9.16 -31.86 17.14
CA ASP A 278 9.94 -31.67 18.37
C ASP A 278 10.39 -30.22 18.55
N PRO A 279 9.53 -29.35 19.13
CA PRO A 279 9.89 -27.95 19.35
C PRO A 279 11.10 -27.74 20.27
N SER A 280 11.32 -28.65 21.21
CA SER A 280 12.39 -28.53 22.21
C SER A 280 13.75 -28.98 21.68
N GLY A 281 13.77 -29.96 20.79
CA GLY A 281 14.98 -30.45 20.14
C GLY A 281 15.27 -29.85 18.78
N TYR A 282 14.42 -28.93 18.31
CA TYR A 282 14.58 -28.33 16.97
C TYR A 282 15.89 -27.58 16.83
N SER A 283 16.58 -27.85 15.75
CA SER A 283 17.72 -27.07 15.27
C SER A 283 17.62 -26.84 13.77
N THR A 284 18.15 -25.73 13.32
CA THR A 284 18.18 -25.42 11.89
C THR A 284 19.01 -26.46 11.13
N ASP A 285 18.43 -27.07 10.11
CA ASP A 285 19.15 -27.97 9.22
C ASP A 285 20.28 -27.25 8.48
N GLY A 286 21.52 -27.71 8.72
CA GLY A 286 22.72 -27.09 8.16
C GLY A 286 22.89 -27.33 6.66
N GLU A 287 22.40 -28.43 6.11
CA GLU A 287 22.47 -28.73 4.67
C GLU A 287 21.44 -27.91 3.90
N GLU A 288 20.20 -27.87 4.38
CA GLU A 288 19.17 -27.02 3.78
C GLU A 288 19.56 -25.52 3.84
N TRP A 289 20.13 -25.07 4.96
CA TRP A 289 20.64 -23.71 5.08
C TRP A 289 21.75 -23.42 4.08
N ARG A 290 22.71 -24.34 3.90
CA ARG A 290 23.78 -24.22 2.90
C ARG A 290 23.19 -24.16 1.48
N SER A 291 22.25 -25.04 1.17
CA SER A 291 21.54 -25.04 -0.11
C SER A 291 20.85 -23.70 -0.39
N LEU A 292 20.16 -23.12 0.60
CA LEU A 292 19.55 -21.79 0.47
C LEU A 292 20.59 -20.70 0.21
N LEU A 293 21.73 -20.73 0.92
CA LEU A 293 22.82 -19.77 0.74
C LEU A 293 23.49 -19.87 -0.63
N GLU A 294 23.75 -21.05 -1.12
CA GLU A 294 24.42 -21.28 -2.40
C GLU A 294 23.54 -20.84 -3.58
N ASN A 295 22.25 -21.10 -3.49
CA ASN A 295 21.28 -20.83 -4.54
C ASN A 295 20.52 -19.50 -4.39
N ARG A 296 20.93 -18.64 -3.44
CA ARG A 296 20.26 -17.35 -3.22
C ARG A 296 20.43 -16.40 -4.41
N ALA A 297 19.38 -15.68 -4.73
CA ALA A 297 19.43 -14.64 -5.75
C ALA A 297 20.17 -13.38 -5.27
N ARG A 298 19.96 -13.00 -4.01
CA ARG A 298 20.63 -11.91 -3.30
C ARG A 298 21.09 -12.39 -1.93
N ASP A 299 21.96 -11.65 -1.30
CA ASP A 299 22.31 -11.92 0.09
C ASP A 299 21.10 -11.79 1.01
N PHE A 300 21.13 -12.48 2.14
CA PHE A 300 20.02 -12.53 3.07
C PHE A 300 20.13 -11.49 4.19
N THR A 301 18.95 -11.09 4.69
CA THR A 301 18.77 -10.25 5.87
C THR A 301 17.50 -10.66 6.60
N THR A 302 17.43 -10.41 7.91
CA THR A 302 16.19 -10.51 8.69
C THR A 302 15.34 -9.22 8.58
N ASN A 303 15.92 -8.20 7.97
CA ASN A 303 15.32 -6.88 7.80
C ASN A 303 14.72 -6.33 9.11
N PHE A 304 13.41 -6.03 9.13
CA PHE A 304 12.72 -5.46 10.30
C PHE A 304 12.21 -6.50 11.30
N ALA A 305 12.28 -7.80 11.01
CA ALA A 305 11.67 -8.84 11.85
C ALA A 305 12.07 -8.77 13.34
N PHE A 306 13.29 -8.32 13.65
CA PHE A 306 13.81 -8.20 15.01
C PHE A 306 14.09 -6.75 15.45
N GLY A 307 13.52 -5.76 14.76
CA GLY A 307 13.67 -4.35 15.08
C GLY A 307 13.91 -3.50 13.84
N GLN A 308 14.68 -2.41 13.98
CA GLN A 308 14.97 -1.54 12.85
C GLN A 308 16.03 -2.15 11.92
N ALA A 309 15.77 -2.13 10.61
CA ALA A 309 16.77 -2.51 9.63
C ALA A 309 17.96 -1.53 9.66
N SER A 310 19.16 -2.08 9.62
CA SER A 310 20.40 -1.30 9.54
C SER A 310 20.88 -1.15 8.10
N ALA A 311 21.91 -0.33 7.88
CA ALA A 311 22.62 -0.22 6.60
C ALA A 311 23.13 -1.60 6.10
N GLY A 312 23.37 -2.55 7.01
CA GLY A 312 23.73 -3.93 6.68
C GLY A 312 22.67 -4.68 5.87
N ALA A 313 21.41 -4.21 5.86
CA ALA A 313 20.36 -4.78 5.03
C ALA A 313 20.48 -4.37 3.54
N ILE A 314 21.34 -3.42 3.18
CA ILE A 314 21.54 -2.96 1.80
C ILE A 314 22.69 -3.74 1.15
N GLY A 315 22.47 -4.18 -0.08
CA GLY A 315 23.48 -4.83 -0.94
C GLY A 315 24.21 -3.81 -1.81
N PHE A 316 25.00 -2.94 -1.20
CA PHE A 316 25.61 -1.77 -1.84
C PHE A 316 26.45 -2.06 -3.08
N ASP A 317 27.15 -3.20 -3.13
CA ASP A 317 28.05 -3.57 -4.23
C ASP A 317 27.32 -4.11 -5.47
N GLY A 318 26.04 -4.46 -5.33
CA GLY A 318 25.21 -5.00 -6.40
C GLY A 318 25.67 -6.33 -6.99
N ARG A 319 26.65 -7.01 -6.38
CA ARG A 319 27.24 -8.25 -6.93
C ARG A 319 26.22 -9.33 -7.21
N ARG A 320 25.15 -9.38 -6.40
CA ARG A 320 24.06 -10.35 -6.53
C ARG A 320 22.75 -9.75 -7.04
N GLU A 321 22.74 -8.49 -7.49
CA GLU A 321 21.55 -7.95 -8.14
C GLU A 321 21.35 -8.61 -9.51
N PRO A 322 20.17 -9.18 -9.78
CA PRO A 322 19.85 -9.75 -11.09
C PRO A 322 19.98 -8.68 -12.18
N ARG A 323 20.76 -8.96 -13.22
CA ARG A 323 21.08 -8.01 -14.30
C ARG A 323 19.84 -7.39 -14.96
N PHE A 324 18.74 -8.09 -14.96
CA PHE A 324 17.46 -7.61 -15.51
C PHE A 324 16.92 -6.38 -14.78
N PHE A 325 17.16 -6.29 -13.46
CA PHE A 325 16.65 -5.19 -12.63
C PHE A 325 17.71 -4.12 -12.32
N SER A 326 18.98 -4.43 -12.50
CA SER A 326 20.09 -3.58 -12.08
C SER A 326 20.52 -2.53 -13.10
N LYS A 327 19.87 -2.47 -14.26
CA LYS A 327 20.14 -1.48 -15.32
C LYS A 327 18.86 -0.74 -15.68
N ALA A 328 18.95 0.58 -15.76
CA ALA A 328 17.89 1.41 -16.33
C ALA A 328 17.63 0.96 -17.78
N LYS A 329 16.37 0.67 -18.11
CA LYS A 329 16.00 0.41 -19.50
C LYS A 329 15.92 1.73 -20.24
N ARG A 330 16.54 1.82 -21.42
CA ARG A 330 16.48 2.99 -22.31
C ARG A 330 15.04 3.42 -22.63
N GLU A 331 14.14 2.46 -22.76
CA GLU A 331 12.70 2.66 -23.03
C GLU A 331 11.93 3.23 -21.83
N ALA A 332 12.52 3.21 -20.64
CA ALA A 332 11.90 3.80 -19.44
C ALA A 332 12.27 5.28 -19.26
N ALA A 333 13.23 5.79 -20.03
CA ALA A 333 13.54 7.21 -20.05
C ALA A 333 12.46 7.92 -20.91
N ILE A 334 11.38 8.33 -20.25
CA ILE A 334 10.49 9.35 -20.81
C ILE A 334 11.36 10.61 -20.88
N SER A 335 11.60 11.12 -22.09
CA SER A 335 12.20 12.43 -22.23
C SER A 335 11.26 13.44 -21.55
N PHE A 336 11.72 14.11 -20.51
CA PHE A 336 10.98 15.20 -19.88
C PHE A 336 10.60 16.33 -20.88
N GLU A 337 11.21 16.35 -22.05
CA GLU A 337 10.90 17.26 -23.13
C GLU A 337 9.53 17.02 -23.79
N ALA A 338 8.98 15.80 -23.71
CA ALA A 338 7.70 15.47 -24.36
C ALA A 338 6.46 15.82 -23.52
N SER A 339 6.59 16.13 -22.25
CA SER A 339 5.47 16.48 -21.37
C SER A 339 5.33 17.97 -21.11
N ALA A 340 6.21 18.81 -21.66
CA ALA A 340 6.01 20.25 -21.73
C ALA A 340 5.19 20.63 -22.98
N GLU A 341 4.08 19.94 -23.24
CA GLU A 341 3.02 20.58 -24.00
C GLU A 341 2.59 21.82 -23.21
N LYS A 342 3.01 22.97 -23.73
CA LYS A 342 2.57 24.26 -23.24
C LYS A 342 1.05 24.21 -23.11
N ILE A 343 0.56 24.28 -21.90
CA ILE A 343 -0.84 24.63 -21.66
C ILE A 343 -0.98 26.03 -22.23
N GLN A 344 -1.37 26.15 -23.50
CA GLN A 344 -1.84 27.37 -24.05
C GLN A 344 -3.23 27.60 -23.41
N LEU A 345 -3.25 28.44 -22.40
CA LEU A 345 -4.47 29.10 -21.98
C LEU A 345 -4.93 29.90 -23.20
N SER A 346 -5.95 29.39 -23.87
CA SER A 346 -6.62 30.12 -24.94
C SER A 346 -7.20 31.41 -24.32
N PRO A 347 -6.94 32.60 -24.88
CA PRO A 347 -7.64 33.79 -24.44
C PRO A 347 -9.13 33.57 -24.71
N GLU A 348 -9.96 33.96 -23.76
CA GLU A 348 -11.39 33.95 -23.88
C GLU A 348 -11.79 34.63 -25.21
N SER A 349 -12.44 33.87 -26.08
CA SER A 349 -13.09 34.47 -27.27
C SER A 349 -14.35 35.20 -26.84
N GLU A 350 -14.30 36.54 -26.89
CA GLU A 350 -15.51 37.36 -26.98
C GLU A 350 -16.28 36.94 -28.24
N ASP A 351 -17.36 36.22 -28.10
CA ASP A 351 -18.33 36.08 -29.16
C ASP A 351 -19.68 36.69 -28.78
N LYS A 352 -20.02 37.62 -29.65
CA LYS A 352 -21.18 38.48 -29.64
C LYS A 352 -22.49 37.70 -29.79
N GLU A 353 -23.49 38.30 -29.15
CA GLU A 353 -24.94 38.11 -29.34
C GLU A 353 -25.40 37.69 -30.72
N LYS A 354 -26.36 36.77 -30.81
CA LYS A 354 -27.63 36.99 -31.52
C LYS A 354 -28.70 35.93 -31.23
N SER A 355 -29.86 36.47 -30.86
CA SER A 355 -31.24 36.02 -31.12
C SER A 355 -31.72 34.66 -30.63
N GLY A 356 -32.52 34.57 -29.58
CA GLY A 356 -33.97 34.73 -29.67
C GLY A 356 -34.71 33.41 -29.92
N ALA A 357 -35.17 32.73 -28.84
CA ALA A 357 -36.45 32.03 -28.83
C ALA A 357 -36.80 31.67 -27.37
N SER A 358 -37.92 32.14 -26.93
CA SER A 358 -38.57 31.91 -25.66
C SER A 358 -39.07 30.46 -25.53
N PHE A 359 -38.78 29.80 -24.41
CA PHE A 359 -39.64 28.75 -23.83
C PHE A 359 -39.59 28.88 -22.32
N GLU A 360 -40.72 29.27 -21.74
CA GLU A 360 -40.99 29.21 -20.32
C GLU A 360 -41.13 27.75 -19.88
N ALA A 361 -40.34 27.34 -18.89
CA ALA A 361 -40.70 26.28 -18.00
C ALA A 361 -39.98 26.51 -16.66
N SER A 362 -40.75 26.88 -15.67
CA SER A 362 -40.40 27.03 -14.28
C SER A 362 -39.92 25.72 -13.68
N ALA A 363 -38.64 25.63 -13.34
CA ALA A 363 -38.11 24.76 -12.30
C ALA A 363 -36.95 25.50 -11.66
N GLU A 364 -37.13 25.86 -10.40
CA GLU A 364 -36.09 26.42 -9.55
C GLU A 364 -34.89 25.50 -9.55
N LYS A 365 -33.84 25.85 -10.28
CA LYS A 365 -32.51 25.26 -10.13
C LYS A 365 -31.93 25.83 -8.86
N PRO A 366 -31.37 24.97 -7.95
CA PRO A 366 -30.59 25.51 -6.86
C PRO A 366 -29.44 26.32 -7.48
N GLU A 367 -29.27 27.55 -7.03
CA GLU A 367 -28.13 28.39 -7.35
C GLU A 367 -26.86 27.59 -7.09
N LYS A 368 -26.15 27.20 -8.13
CA LYS A 368 -24.76 26.81 -8.02
C LYS A 368 -24.01 28.05 -7.60
N ALA A 369 -23.74 28.19 -6.30
CA ALA A 369 -22.69 29.07 -5.84
C ALA A 369 -21.46 28.79 -6.70
N ALA A 370 -20.94 29.81 -7.36
CA ALA A 370 -19.71 29.70 -8.13
C ALA A 370 -18.62 29.25 -7.13
N SER A 371 -18.23 27.96 -7.16
CA SER A 371 -17.20 27.44 -6.29
C SER A 371 -15.86 27.89 -6.86
N TYR A 372 -15.32 28.96 -6.34
CA TYR A 372 -13.92 29.32 -6.57
C TYR A 372 -13.04 28.17 -6.06
N PRO A 373 -11.93 27.84 -6.76
CA PRO A 373 -10.97 26.88 -6.26
C PRO A 373 -10.45 27.34 -4.89
N ILE A 374 -10.41 26.42 -3.93
CA ILE A 374 -9.92 26.66 -2.58
C ILE A 374 -8.40 26.55 -2.59
N LEU A 375 -7.69 27.56 -2.07
CA LEU A 375 -6.25 27.51 -1.89
C LEU A 375 -5.93 26.91 -0.52
N ALA A 376 -5.44 25.68 -0.52
CA ALA A 376 -4.98 24.99 0.68
C ALA A 376 -3.44 24.94 0.73
N VAL A 377 -2.85 25.26 1.88
CA VAL A 377 -1.40 25.32 2.07
C VAL A 377 -0.97 24.42 3.22
N THR A 378 -0.06 23.48 2.96
CA THR A 378 0.58 22.68 4.02
C THR A 378 1.78 23.46 4.57
N VAL A 379 1.85 23.62 5.89
CA VAL A 379 2.87 24.42 6.58
C VAL A 379 3.54 23.61 7.69
N ALA A 380 4.83 23.86 7.91
CA ALA A 380 5.66 23.14 8.86
C ALA A 380 5.78 23.82 10.24
N ASN A 381 5.50 25.13 10.34
CA ASN A 381 5.63 25.90 11.57
C ASN A 381 4.67 27.10 11.60
N LEU A 382 4.63 27.79 12.76
CA LEU A 382 3.74 28.93 12.98
C LEU A 382 4.07 30.14 12.08
N GLU A 383 5.32 30.38 11.75
CA GLU A 383 5.75 31.46 10.86
C GLU A 383 5.19 31.26 9.44
N GLN A 384 5.35 30.04 8.90
CA GLN A 384 4.77 29.69 7.60
C GLN A 384 3.24 29.74 7.62
N LEU A 385 2.60 29.32 8.72
CA LEU A 385 1.16 29.38 8.88
C LEU A 385 0.68 30.83 8.84
N THR A 386 1.31 31.72 9.59
CA THR A 386 0.97 33.16 9.61
C THR A 386 1.13 33.75 8.20
N ALA A 387 2.26 33.50 7.55
CA ALA A 387 2.50 33.98 6.18
C ALA A 387 1.48 33.45 5.17
N ALA A 388 1.09 32.17 5.26
CA ALA A 388 0.06 31.61 4.39
C ALA A 388 -1.31 32.30 4.60
N CYS A 389 -1.71 32.51 5.86
CA CYS A 389 -2.96 33.19 6.21
C CYS A 389 -2.97 34.66 5.75
N GLU A 390 -1.87 35.41 5.99
CA GLU A 390 -1.69 36.80 5.55
C GLU A 390 -1.80 36.97 4.03
N ASN A 391 -1.38 35.94 3.28
CA ASN A 391 -1.44 35.96 1.82
C ASN A 391 -2.67 35.25 1.23
N GLY A 392 -3.71 35.05 2.02
CA GLY A 392 -5.04 34.66 1.53
C GLY A 392 -5.24 33.15 1.32
N ALA A 393 -4.55 32.30 2.07
CA ALA A 393 -4.87 30.87 2.09
C ALA A 393 -6.29 30.65 2.67
N ASP A 394 -7.13 29.91 1.97
CA ASP A 394 -8.47 29.53 2.43
C ASP A 394 -8.42 28.42 3.49
N ALA A 395 -7.41 27.56 3.38
CA ALA A 395 -7.16 26.47 4.33
C ALA A 395 -5.66 26.30 4.59
N VAL A 396 -5.32 25.96 5.83
CA VAL A 396 -3.95 25.63 6.23
C VAL A 396 -3.91 24.24 6.87
N TYR A 397 -2.97 23.43 6.43
CA TYR A 397 -2.77 22.06 6.89
C TYR A 397 -1.52 21.97 7.74
N ILE A 398 -1.65 21.45 8.95
CA ILE A 398 -0.56 21.29 9.92
C ILE A 398 -0.48 19.86 10.43
N GLY A 399 0.69 19.45 10.89
CA GLY A 399 0.93 18.09 11.39
C GLY A 399 1.36 17.13 10.29
N GLY A 400 1.00 15.87 10.43
CA GLY A 400 1.51 14.80 9.58
C GLY A 400 2.87 14.31 10.05
N GLU A 401 3.77 14.01 9.11
CA GLU A 401 5.12 13.54 9.40
C GLU A 401 6.09 14.70 9.57
N ALA A 402 6.98 14.58 10.53
CA ALA A 402 8.14 15.46 10.65
C ALA A 402 9.41 14.61 10.56
N TYR A 403 10.32 15.00 9.66
CA TYR A 403 11.64 14.36 9.53
C TYR A 403 12.56 14.68 10.72
N GLU A 404 12.31 15.80 11.40
CA GLU A 404 13.02 16.27 12.57
C GLU A 404 12.06 16.24 13.77
N PRO A 405 12.25 15.33 14.76
CA PRO A 405 11.34 15.18 15.90
C PRO A 405 11.10 16.46 16.71
N GLU A 406 12.10 17.33 16.81
CA GLU A 406 12.01 18.63 17.47
C GLU A 406 11.08 19.63 16.77
N LYS A 407 10.76 19.39 15.51
CA LYS A 407 9.84 20.23 14.71
C LYS A 407 8.38 19.72 14.73
N LEU A 408 8.08 18.70 15.52
CA LEU A 408 6.72 18.25 15.72
C LEU A 408 5.86 19.34 16.36
N TRP A 409 4.64 19.49 15.89
CA TRP A 409 3.65 20.41 16.45
C TRP A 409 3.26 20.00 17.86
N LYS A 410 3.60 20.85 18.85
CA LYS A 410 3.21 20.67 20.24
C LYS A 410 1.80 21.23 20.48
N LEU A 411 1.13 20.77 21.52
CA LEU A 411 -0.23 21.23 21.85
C LEU A 411 -0.33 22.77 21.97
N ALA A 412 0.70 23.42 22.52
CA ALA A 412 0.76 24.88 22.61
C ALA A 412 0.80 25.54 21.22
N ASP A 413 1.52 24.94 20.26
CA ASP A 413 1.62 25.45 18.90
C ASP A 413 0.31 25.24 18.15
N LEU A 414 -0.37 24.10 18.37
CA LEU A 414 -1.69 23.82 17.80
C LEU A 414 -2.73 24.85 18.27
N ARG A 415 -2.71 25.24 19.54
CA ARG A 415 -3.58 26.31 20.06
C ARG A 415 -3.32 27.66 19.40
N ARG A 416 -2.04 28.02 19.25
CA ARG A 416 -1.64 29.26 18.56
C ARG A 416 -2.03 29.23 17.09
N ALA A 417 -1.79 28.11 16.40
CA ALA A 417 -2.17 27.91 15.02
C ALA A 417 -3.69 28.09 14.82
N THR A 418 -4.49 27.53 15.74
CA THR A 418 -5.96 27.70 15.68
C THR A 418 -6.37 29.16 15.88
N ALA A 419 -5.71 29.90 16.76
CA ALA A 419 -6.00 31.32 16.97
C ALA A 419 -5.65 32.16 15.74
N VAL A 420 -4.46 31.98 15.17
CA VAL A 420 -4.03 32.70 13.97
C VAL A 420 -4.95 32.39 12.78
N ALA A 421 -5.22 31.11 12.49
CA ALA A 421 -6.09 30.76 11.37
C ALA A 421 -7.48 31.41 11.49
N ARG A 422 -8.05 31.48 12.70
CA ARG A 422 -9.34 32.16 12.94
C ARG A 422 -9.26 33.67 12.74
N GLU A 423 -8.17 34.30 13.15
CA GLU A 423 -7.95 35.74 12.97
C GLU A 423 -8.02 36.16 11.51
N TYR A 424 -7.42 35.33 10.63
CA TYR A 424 -7.40 35.56 9.18
C TYR A 424 -8.57 34.91 8.43
N GLY A 425 -9.49 34.21 9.11
CA GLY A 425 -10.63 33.54 8.50
C GLY A 425 -10.28 32.27 7.71
N ALA A 426 -9.05 31.76 7.85
CA ALA A 426 -8.61 30.52 7.23
C ALA A 426 -9.09 29.28 8.01
N ARG A 427 -9.35 28.18 7.30
CA ARG A 427 -9.70 26.90 7.91
C ARG A 427 -8.41 26.16 8.32
N LEU A 428 -8.27 25.83 9.61
CA LEU A 428 -7.17 24.99 10.08
C LEU A 428 -7.58 23.52 10.07
N LEU A 429 -6.82 22.67 9.39
CA LEU A 429 -6.96 21.21 9.45
C LEU A 429 -5.70 20.58 10.03
N ILE A 430 -5.90 19.55 10.86
CA ILE A 430 -4.80 18.80 11.47
C ILE A 430 -4.63 17.50 10.70
N LYS A 431 -3.39 17.25 10.22
CA LYS A 431 -3.03 16.00 9.52
C LYS A 431 -2.51 14.96 10.50
N THR A 432 -2.92 13.71 10.32
CA THR A 432 -2.25 12.56 10.94
C THR A 432 -1.12 12.05 10.05
N PRO A 433 -0.13 11.29 10.57
CA PRO A 433 0.88 10.64 9.76
C PRO A 433 0.29 9.70 8.71
N ARG A 434 0.96 9.57 7.55
CA ARG A 434 0.57 8.62 6.49
C ARG A 434 0.69 7.17 6.95
N THR A 435 1.70 6.87 7.74
CA THR A 435 1.85 5.60 8.42
C THR A 435 1.85 5.85 9.92
N THR A 436 0.99 5.15 10.63
CA THR A 436 0.93 5.18 12.10
C THR A 436 1.29 3.80 12.61
N ARG A 437 2.41 3.69 13.31
CA ARG A 437 2.86 2.43 13.91
C ARG A 437 2.15 2.21 15.25
N LEU A 438 2.15 0.97 15.71
CA LEU A 438 1.47 0.59 16.96
C LEU A 438 1.82 1.50 18.15
N ARG A 439 3.10 1.86 18.30
CA ARG A 439 3.59 2.75 19.36
C ARG A 439 3.05 4.19 19.27
N GLU A 440 2.67 4.62 18.07
CA GLU A 440 2.20 6.00 17.80
C GLU A 440 0.68 6.15 17.96
N CYS A 441 -0.05 5.02 18.09
CA CYS A 441 -1.52 5.06 18.27
C CYS A 441 -1.92 5.83 19.54
N GLY A 442 -1.19 5.65 20.64
CA GLY A 442 -1.46 6.37 21.89
C GLY A 442 -1.27 7.89 21.77
N GLU A 443 -0.36 8.36 20.95
CA GLU A 443 -0.18 9.79 20.68
C GLU A 443 -1.35 10.36 19.86
N LEU A 444 -1.85 9.60 18.89
CA LEU A 444 -3.05 9.98 18.13
C LEU A 444 -4.30 10.00 19.03
N GLU A 445 -4.48 9.04 19.91
CA GLU A 445 -5.59 9.02 20.86
C GLU A 445 -5.55 10.25 21.79
N GLN A 446 -4.36 10.62 22.29
CA GLN A 446 -4.18 11.84 23.07
C GLN A 446 -4.48 13.09 22.26
N LEU A 447 -4.09 13.15 20.98
CA LEU A 447 -4.45 14.24 20.08
C LEU A 447 -5.97 14.32 19.92
N PHE A 448 -6.62 13.20 19.63
CA PHE A 448 -8.08 13.17 19.43
C PHE A 448 -8.86 13.57 20.70
N ALA A 449 -8.39 13.20 21.88
CA ALA A 449 -8.97 13.66 23.15
C ALA A 449 -8.89 15.19 23.37
N ARG A 450 -8.05 15.90 22.61
CA ARG A 450 -7.87 17.35 22.68
C ARG A 450 -8.56 18.14 21.56
N LEU A 451 -9.19 17.45 20.59
CA LEU A 451 -9.78 18.11 19.41
C LEU A 451 -10.91 19.06 19.79
N GLU A 452 -11.71 18.75 20.83
CA GLU A 452 -12.76 19.65 21.30
C GLU A 452 -12.19 20.97 21.84
N GLU A 453 -11.05 20.90 22.52
CA GLU A 453 -10.33 22.07 23.03
C GLU A 453 -9.73 22.90 21.88
N LEU A 454 -9.07 22.24 20.92
CA LEU A 454 -8.40 22.86 19.79
C LEU A 454 -9.39 23.42 18.77
N ARG A 455 -10.51 22.75 18.57
CA ARG A 455 -11.56 23.10 17.58
C ARG A 455 -11.01 23.43 16.19
N PRO A 456 -10.23 22.53 15.55
CA PRO A 456 -9.84 22.71 14.16
C PRO A 456 -11.06 22.65 13.25
N ALA A 457 -10.94 23.11 12.01
CA ALA A 457 -12.01 23.03 11.02
C ALA A 457 -12.24 21.59 10.50
N GLY A 458 -11.28 20.68 10.71
CA GLY A 458 -11.37 19.28 10.34
C GLY A 458 -10.06 18.53 10.56
N LEU A 459 -10.07 17.26 10.19
CA LEU A 459 -8.92 16.36 10.22
C LEU A 459 -8.60 15.83 8.82
N ILE A 460 -7.31 15.69 8.53
CA ILE A 460 -6.82 14.95 7.36
C ILE A 460 -6.20 13.66 7.85
N VAL A 461 -6.86 12.54 7.58
CA VAL A 461 -6.40 11.21 8.01
C VAL A 461 -5.47 10.60 6.97
N GLY A 462 -4.34 10.07 7.42
CA GLY A 462 -3.29 9.52 6.54
C GLY A 462 -3.38 8.01 6.30
N ASN A 463 -4.17 7.27 7.08
CA ASN A 463 -4.30 5.82 6.96
C ASN A 463 -5.61 5.30 7.56
N LEU A 464 -5.93 4.02 7.33
CA LEU A 464 -7.19 3.41 7.81
C LEU A 464 -7.30 3.40 9.34
N GLY A 465 -6.18 3.31 10.06
CA GLY A 465 -6.17 3.35 11.53
C GLY A 465 -6.55 4.73 12.07
N SER A 466 -5.96 5.79 11.50
CA SER A 466 -6.33 7.16 11.87
C SER A 466 -7.76 7.50 11.47
N LEU A 467 -8.25 6.96 10.34
CA LEU A 467 -9.66 7.08 9.97
C LEU A 467 -10.57 6.40 11.01
N PHE A 468 -10.26 5.16 11.40
CA PHE A 468 -11.04 4.43 12.41
C PHE A 468 -11.08 5.16 13.76
N LEU A 469 -9.93 5.63 14.22
CA LEU A 469 -9.86 6.42 15.45
C LEU A 469 -10.68 7.71 15.35
N ALA A 470 -10.60 8.43 14.23
CA ALA A 470 -11.37 9.65 14.01
C ALA A 470 -12.89 9.37 14.01
N LEU A 471 -13.32 8.31 13.34
CA LEU A 471 -14.74 7.91 13.29
C LEU A 471 -15.34 7.63 14.66
N ASN A 472 -14.52 7.13 15.61
CA ASN A 472 -14.95 6.74 16.95
C ASN A 472 -14.75 7.84 18.02
N ASN A 473 -13.94 8.88 17.73
CA ASN A 473 -13.55 9.86 18.74
C ASN A 473 -13.95 11.31 18.43
N THR A 474 -14.47 11.59 17.21
CA THR A 474 -14.84 12.96 16.85
C THR A 474 -15.91 13.02 15.77
N ASP A 475 -16.68 14.12 15.77
CA ASP A 475 -17.62 14.48 14.70
C ASP A 475 -17.07 15.54 13.73
N LEU A 476 -15.80 15.91 13.85
CA LEU A 476 -15.15 16.85 12.95
C LEU A 476 -15.22 16.35 11.49
N PRO A 477 -15.28 17.27 10.52
CA PRO A 477 -15.14 16.92 9.09
C PRO A 477 -13.84 16.16 8.83
N LEU A 478 -13.94 15.01 8.14
CA LEU A 478 -12.80 14.16 7.81
C LEU A 478 -12.43 14.33 6.34
N GLN A 479 -11.15 14.45 6.08
CA GLN A 479 -10.56 14.41 4.74
C GLN A 479 -9.52 13.28 4.71
N THR A 480 -9.31 12.67 3.53
CA THR A 480 -8.22 11.69 3.36
C THR A 480 -7.02 12.33 2.69
N ASP A 481 -5.82 11.96 3.15
CA ASP A 481 -4.56 12.35 2.49
C ASP A 481 -4.32 11.51 1.22
N HIS A 482 -3.40 11.96 0.34
CA HIS A 482 -2.98 11.23 -0.87
C HIS A 482 -2.52 9.79 -0.59
N SER A 483 -2.06 9.49 0.63
CA SER A 483 -1.64 8.15 1.08
C SER A 483 -2.77 7.11 1.10
N PHE A 484 -4.03 7.53 1.06
CA PHE A 484 -5.16 6.63 0.82
C PHE A 484 -5.18 6.07 -0.61
N ASN A 485 -4.35 6.61 -1.50
CA ASN A 485 -4.27 6.19 -2.90
C ASN A 485 -5.64 6.21 -3.59
N LEU A 486 -6.41 7.28 -3.37
CA LEU A 486 -7.74 7.43 -3.97
C LEU A 486 -7.62 7.51 -5.50
N PHE A 487 -8.07 6.47 -6.18
CA PHE A 487 -7.82 6.27 -7.61
C PHE A 487 -9.09 6.18 -8.46
N ASN A 488 -10.27 5.94 -7.84
CA ASN A 488 -11.53 5.74 -8.54
C ASN A 488 -12.75 6.21 -7.72
N ALA A 489 -13.86 6.43 -8.42
CA ALA A 489 -15.11 6.90 -7.84
C ALA A 489 -15.78 5.90 -6.88
N ALA A 490 -15.55 4.59 -7.06
CA ALA A 490 -16.10 3.56 -6.17
C ALA A 490 -15.43 3.60 -4.79
N ALA A 491 -14.09 3.80 -4.74
CA ALA A 491 -13.35 4.02 -3.50
C ALA A 491 -13.78 5.36 -2.83
N ALA A 492 -13.99 6.41 -3.62
CA ALA A 492 -14.54 7.68 -3.12
C ALA A 492 -15.92 7.49 -2.50
N GLY A 493 -16.79 6.72 -3.13
CA GLY A 493 -18.11 6.36 -2.61
C GLY A 493 -18.04 5.62 -1.29
N PHE A 494 -17.13 4.64 -1.20
CA PHE A 494 -16.88 3.90 0.05
C PHE A 494 -16.43 4.84 1.18
N LEU A 495 -15.50 5.76 0.91
CA LEU A 495 -15.02 6.74 1.90
C LEU A 495 -16.13 7.71 2.32
N LYS A 496 -16.99 8.14 1.39
CA LYS A 496 -18.17 8.97 1.70
C LYS A 496 -19.12 8.27 2.68
N GLU A 497 -19.38 6.98 2.51
CA GLU A 497 -20.17 6.19 3.46
C GLU A 497 -19.51 6.14 4.86
N LYS A 498 -18.20 6.33 4.94
CA LYS A 498 -17.42 6.44 6.18
C LYS A 498 -17.25 7.90 6.66
N ARG A 499 -18.19 8.79 6.36
CA ARG A 499 -18.22 10.20 6.78
C ARG A 499 -17.03 11.05 6.30
N VAL A 500 -16.26 10.59 5.31
CA VAL A 500 -15.25 11.43 4.67
C VAL A 500 -15.95 12.49 3.82
N SER A 501 -15.54 13.73 3.95
CA SER A 501 -16.14 14.90 3.28
C SER A 501 -15.35 15.40 2.07
N LEU A 502 -14.06 15.05 1.96
CA LEU A 502 -13.16 15.38 0.85
C LEU A 502 -12.07 14.32 0.75
N GLY A 503 -11.69 13.95 -0.47
CA GLY A 503 -10.60 13.01 -0.72
C GLY A 503 -9.47 13.63 -1.53
N THR A 504 -8.23 13.51 -1.05
CA THR A 504 -7.06 13.87 -1.87
C THR A 504 -6.76 12.74 -2.86
N ALA A 505 -6.71 13.08 -4.13
CA ALA A 505 -6.44 12.13 -5.21
C ALA A 505 -5.03 11.54 -5.13
N SER A 506 -4.84 10.33 -5.65
CA SER A 506 -3.52 9.72 -5.75
C SER A 506 -2.59 10.55 -6.62
N LEU A 507 -1.34 10.72 -6.17
CA LEU A 507 -0.27 11.43 -6.92
C LEU A 507 0.13 10.71 -8.22
N GLU A 508 -0.32 9.49 -8.43
CA GLU A 508 0.02 8.67 -9.59
C GLU A 508 -1.09 8.67 -10.68
N LEU A 509 -2.15 9.47 -10.51
CA LEU A 509 -3.19 9.64 -11.52
C LEU A 509 -2.66 10.45 -12.71
N THR A 510 -2.98 10.00 -13.92
CA THR A 510 -2.80 10.80 -15.12
C THR A 510 -3.87 11.91 -15.17
N HIS A 511 -3.64 12.95 -15.98
CA HIS A 511 -4.61 14.03 -16.15
C HIS A 511 -6.01 13.51 -16.56
N SER A 512 -6.07 12.54 -17.49
CA SER A 512 -7.35 11.95 -17.91
C SER A 512 -8.04 11.18 -16.78
N GLN A 513 -7.28 10.41 -15.99
CA GLN A 513 -7.81 9.68 -14.83
C GLN A 513 -8.30 10.62 -13.73
N LEU A 514 -7.56 11.70 -13.45
CA LEU A 514 -7.99 12.72 -12.48
C LEU A 514 -9.29 13.40 -12.94
N LYS A 515 -9.41 13.72 -14.23
CA LYS A 515 -10.62 14.29 -14.81
C LYS A 515 -11.81 13.32 -14.70
N SER A 516 -11.59 12.03 -14.98
CA SER A 516 -12.61 10.97 -14.82
C SER A 516 -13.05 10.85 -13.36
N LEU A 517 -12.10 10.75 -12.44
CA LEU A 517 -12.38 10.67 -11.00
C LEU A 517 -13.16 11.91 -10.52
N ALA A 518 -12.72 13.12 -10.88
CA ALA A 518 -13.39 14.35 -10.46
C ALA A 518 -14.83 14.46 -10.99
N ALA A 519 -15.09 13.92 -12.19
CA ALA A 519 -16.43 13.93 -12.80
C ALA A 519 -17.36 12.88 -12.18
N ALA A 520 -16.84 11.71 -11.79
CA ALA A 520 -17.63 10.57 -11.30
C ALA A 520 -17.68 10.46 -9.77
N SER A 521 -16.76 11.13 -9.06
CA SER A 521 -16.66 11.03 -7.60
C SER A 521 -17.87 11.61 -6.88
N PRO A 522 -18.45 10.88 -5.91
CA PRO A 522 -19.47 11.42 -5.02
C PRO A 522 -18.89 12.31 -3.91
N LEU A 523 -17.56 12.37 -3.78
CA LEU A 523 -16.82 13.27 -2.89
C LEU A 523 -16.19 14.42 -3.68
N PRO A 524 -16.07 15.63 -3.10
CA PRO A 524 -15.10 16.62 -3.58
C PRO A 524 -13.69 16.01 -3.61
N ILE A 525 -12.93 16.35 -4.65
CA ILE A 525 -11.56 15.85 -4.85
C ILE A 525 -10.57 17.02 -4.78
N GLU A 526 -9.52 16.83 -4.00
CA GLU A 526 -8.33 17.67 -3.93
C GLU A 526 -7.21 17.08 -4.77
#